data_92b5ea48b7efc2799793d77539da5ea8
#
_entry.id   92b5ea48b7efc2799793d77539da5ea8
#
_cell.length_a   1.000
_cell.length_b   1.000
_cell.length_c   1.000
_cell.angle_alpha   90.00
_cell.angle_beta   90.00
_cell.angle_gamma   90.00
#
_symmetry.space_group_name_H-M   'P 1'
#
loop_
_entity.id
_entity.type
_entity.pdbx_description
1 polymer ?
#
loop_
_entity_poly.entity_id
_entity_poly.type
_entity_poly.pdbx_seq_one_letter_code
_entity_poly.pdbx_strand_id
1 'polypeptide(L)'
;MNVKRWSMIAALAVTLPLTACGGDDDSSTTDAPATSDAPASSDAPTDGGLSGSIFVSGSSTVEPITTAVAKLFSDANPDLAIQVEGPGTGDGFAKFCAGETDISNASRAIKDEEAATCAENGVEYVELKVAIDGLSVITSAKNTAIECVSFADLWVLLGPDATGRNNWSDADEAAAELSAAVGTDFGTLHAPYPDAPLTVTAPGEESGTFDSFVEIVLAKVAKALEVEDDAPRPDYTASPNDNVIIEGIAANDTSLGWVGFAFVEENLDVVKPLQVDKGEGCVEPTAETIASGDYPIARSLYVYVSKNKLAENPALEAFVDFYLSDEGLAVIGTGEGQVPYVPMASADLEATRAAWAAR
;
A
#
# COMPACT_ATOMS: atom_id res chain seq x y z
N MET A 1 -13.61 11.54 -50.85
CA MET A 1 -13.46 10.35 -51.73
C MET A 1 -13.27 9.13 -50.83
N ASN A 2 -14.27 8.23 -50.92
CA ASN A 2 -14.35 6.97 -50.16
C ASN A 2 -13.25 5.99 -50.55
N VAL A 3 -12.75 5.19 -49.60
CA VAL A 3 -12.63 3.74 -49.81
C VAL A 3 -12.67 3.01 -48.47
N LYS A 4 -13.80 2.32 -48.19
CA LYS A 4 -13.96 1.22 -47.22
C LYS A 4 -13.17 0.00 -47.73
N ARG A 5 -12.44 -0.67 -46.80
CA ARG A 5 -12.06 -2.07 -47.01
C ARG A 5 -12.50 -2.91 -45.81
N TRP A 6 -13.47 -3.76 -46.06
CA TRP A 6 -13.84 -4.92 -45.28
C TRP A 6 -12.78 -6.02 -45.45
N SER A 7 -12.45 -6.73 -44.41
CA SER A 7 -11.85 -8.06 -44.51
C SER A 7 -12.54 -9.03 -43.56
N MET A 8 -12.92 -10.15 -44.18
CA MET A 8 -13.74 -11.22 -43.66
C MET A 8 -13.04 -12.06 -42.58
N ILE A 9 -13.85 -12.49 -41.63
CA ILE A 9 -13.56 -13.52 -40.64
C ILE A 9 -13.76 -14.89 -41.28
N ALA A 10 -12.76 -15.77 -41.20
CA ALA A 10 -12.88 -17.19 -41.49
C ALA A 10 -12.93 -17.98 -40.17
N ALA A 11 -14.09 -18.58 -39.92
CA ALA A 11 -14.27 -19.52 -38.79
C ALA A 11 -13.82 -20.91 -39.24
N LEU A 12 -12.94 -21.52 -38.45
CA LEU A 12 -12.53 -22.92 -38.60
C LEU A 12 -13.19 -23.73 -37.48
N ALA A 13 -14.15 -24.57 -37.85
CA ALA A 13 -14.79 -25.56 -36.99
C ALA A 13 -13.94 -26.84 -37.01
N VAL A 14 -13.51 -27.32 -35.84
CA VAL A 14 -12.88 -28.65 -35.67
C VAL A 14 -13.85 -29.54 -34.92
N THR A 15 -14.31 -30.58 -35.60
CA THR A 15 -15.15 -31.66 -35.09
C THR A 15 -14.25 -32.81 -34.59
N LEU A 16 -14.50 -33.27 -33.37
CA LEU A 16 -13.90 -34.51 -32.80
C LEU A 16 -14.98 -35.62 -32.84
N PRO A 17 -14.63 -36.86 -33.23
CA PRO A 17 -15.58 -37.99 -33.20
C PRO A 17 -15.49 -38.73 -31.83
N LEU A 18 -16.68 -39.07 -31.31
CA LEU A 18 -16.89 -40.09 -30.28
C LEU A 18 -16.65 -41.50 -30.86
N THR A 19 -15.88 -42.33 -30.15
CA THR A 19 -15.92 -43.77 -30.29
C THR A 19 -16.41 -44.41 -29.00
N ALA A 20 -17.53 -45.08 -29.06
CA ALA A 20 -18.07 -46.02 -28.09
C ALA A 20 -17.71 -47.44 -28.49
N CYS A 21 -17.39 -48.28 -27.52
CA CYS A 21 -17.51 -49.75 -27.51
C CYS A 21 -17.59 -50.13 -26.03
N GLY A 22 -18.56 -50.79 -25.52
CA GLY A 22 -19.49 -51.84 -25.73
C GLY A 22 -18.92 -53.23 -25.49
N GLY A 23 -19.32 -53.94 -24.42
CA GLY A 23 -18.98 -55.35 -24.19
C GLY A 23 -19.48 -55.86 -22.84
N ASP A 24 -20.54 -56.64 -22.93
CA ASP A 24 -21.35 -57.26 -21.90
C ASP A 24 -20.77 -58.53 -21.28
N ASP A 25 -21.54 -58.98 -20.25
CA ASP A 25 -21.75 -60.36 -19.71
C ASP A 25 -20.77 -60.86 -18.65
N ASP A 26 -21.15 -61.56 -17.61
CA ASP A 26 -22.40 -62.21 -17.16
C ASP A 26 -22.21 -62.70 -15.71
N SER A 27 -23.30 -62.71 -14.97
CA SER A 27 -23.77 -63.58 -13.86
C SER A 27 -22.80 -64.39 -12.98
N SER A 28 -22.97 -64.32 -11.66
CA SER A 28 -23.81 -65.26 -10.89
C SER A 28 -23.61 -65.15 -9.36
N THR A 29 -24.71 -65.04 -8.67
CA THR A 29 -25.14 -65.47 -7.34
C THR A 29 -24.18 -66.29 -6.47
N THR A 30 -24.03 -66.00 -5.15
CA THR A 30 -24.71 -66.65 -4.00
C THR A 30 -24.20 -66.20 -2.63
N ASP A 31 -25.20 -66.00 -1.72
CA ASP A 31 -25.23 -66.19 -0.27
C ASP A 31 -24.26 -65.45 0.69
N ALA A 32 -24.91 -64.69 1.59
CA ALA A 32 -24.49 -64.37 2.94
C ALA A 32 -24.61 -65.60 3.86
N PRO A 33 -24.16 -65.65 5.13
CA PRO A 33 -23.92 -64.58 6.10
C PRO A 33 -22.69 -64.80 7.00
N ALA A 34 -22.23 -63.76 7.72
CA ALA A 34 -21.88 -63.82 9.13
C ALA A 34 -21.33 -62.52 9.69
N THR A 35 -21.97 -62.11 10.74
CA THR A 35 -21.56 -61.10 11.71
C THR A 35 -20.12 -61.25 12.19
N SER A 36 -19.39 -60.14 12.21
CA SER A 36 -18.20 -60.00 13.07
C SER A 36 -18.15 -58.54 13.51
N ASP A 37 -18.40 -58.31 14.81
CA ASP A 37 -18.12 -57.06 15.49
C ASP A 37 -16.65 -56.67 15.28
N ALA A 38 -16.44 -55.53 14.63
CA ALA A 38 -15.17 -54.84 14.66
C ALA A 38 -15.29 -53.70 15.68
N PRO A 39 -14.30 -53.49 16.56
CA PRO A 39 -14.35 -52.43 17.56
C PRO A 39 -14.33 -51.08 16.85
N ALA A 40 -15.17 -50.17 17.37
CA ALA A 40 -15.14 -48.76 16.99
C ALA A 40 -13.71 -48.24 17.09
N SER A 41 -13.13 -47.91 15.95
CA SER A 41 -11.95 -47.04 15.88
C SER A 41 -12.37 -45.73 16.52
N SER A 42 -11.77 -45.44 17.65
CA SER A 42 -11.74 -44.09 18.19
C SER A 42 -11.12 -43.21 17.09
N ASP A 43 -11.93 -42.32 16.49
CA ASP A 43 -11.44 -41.22 15.73
C ASP A 43 -10.50 -40.45 16.65
N ALA A 44 -9.20 -40.62 16.39
CA ALA A 44 -8.22 -39.62 16.81
C ALA A 44 -8.65 -38.31 16.15
N PRO A 45 -8.64 -37.17 16.84
CA PRO A 45 -8.89 -35.92 16.20
C PRO A 45 -7.84 -35.81 15.09
N THR A 46 -8.29 -35.86 13.83
CA THR A 46 -7.52 -35.41 12.71
C THR A 46 -7.18 -33.96 13.07
N ASP A 47 -5.90 -33.67 13.09
CA ASP A 47 -5.34 -32.34 13.14
C ASP A 47 -5.94 -31.59 11.94
N GLY A 48 -7.13 -31.03 12.15
CA GLY A 48 -7.89 -30.36 11.12
C GLY A 48 -7.24 -29.01 10.89
N GLY A 49 -6.36 -28.93 9.88
CA GLY A 49 -5.78 -27.70 9.41
C GLY A 49 -6.88 -26.65 9.19
N LEU A 50 -6.55 -25.39 9.35
CA LEU A 50 -7.47 -24.28 9.08
C LEU A 50 -7.95 -24.35 7.63
N SER A 51 -9.25 -24.16 7.41
CA SER A 51 -9.86 -24.18 6.08
C SER A 51 -10.91 -23.06 5.97
N GLY A 52 -11.29 -22.73 4.75
CA GLY A 52 -12.26 -21.66 4.48
C GLY A 52 -11.66 -20.56 3.61
N SER A 53 -12.16 -19.34 3.77
CA SER A 53 -11.68 -18.18 3.01
C SER A 53 -11.62 -16.94 3.88
N ILE A 54 -10.65 -16.07 3.58
CA ILE A 54 -10.52 -14.73 4.16
C ILE A 54 -10.44 -13.76 2.97
N PHE A 55 -11.24 -12.70 3.01
CA PHE A 55 -11.23 -11.67 2.00
C PHE A 55 -10.79 -10.32 2.60
N VAL A 56 -9.68 -9.79 2.06
CA VAL A 56 -9.09 -8.51 2.43
C VAL A 56 -9.16 -7.56 1.25
N SER A 57 -9.66 -6.34 1.46
CA SER A 57 -9.70 -5.30 0.45
C SER A 57 -9.34 -3.96 1.06
N GLY A 58 -8.74 -3.06 0.29
CA GLY A 58 -8.47 -1.69 0.76
C GLY A 58 -7.21 -1.06 0.18
N SER A 59 -6.40 -0.46 1.03
CA SER A 59 -5.22 0.31 0.63
C SER A 59 -4.24 -0.49 -0.24
N SER A 60 -3.91 0.04 -1.42
CA SER A 60 -2.82 -0.43 -2.29
C SER A 60 -1.46 -0.39 -1.61
N THR A 61 -1.25 0.58 -0.69
CA THR A 61 -0.03 0.70 0.12
C THR A 61 0.11 -0.45 1.12
N VAL A 62 -0.98 -0.92 1.74
CA VAL A 62 -0.95 -2.01 2.73
C VAL A 62 -1.04 -3.40 2.07
N GLU A 63 -1.58 -3.48 0.86
CA GLU A 63 -1.73 -4.73 0.09
C GLU A 63 -0.45 -5.57 0.05
N PRO A 64 0.76 -5.03 -0.24
CA PRO A 64 1.99 -5.82 -0.27
C PRO A 64 2.32 -6.48 1.07
N ILE A 65 2.09 -5.77 2.20
CA ILE A 65 2.32 -6.34 3.54
C ILE A 65 1.37 -7.51 3.78
N THR A 66 0.07 -7.27 3.58
CA THR A 66 -0.96 -8.29 3.82
C THR A 66 -0.77 -9.49 2.89
N THR A 67 -0.37 -9.27 1.64
CA THR A 67 -0.06 -10.34 0.67
C THR A 67 1.13 -11.18 1.11
N ALA A 68 2.20 -10.55 1.62
CA ALA A 68 3.38 -11.27 2.12
C ALA A 68 3.03 -12.11 3.35
N VAL A 69 2.28 -11.55 4.32
CA VAL A 69 1.80 -12.27 5.51
C VAL A 69 0.86 -13.41 5.11
N ALA A 70 -0.10 -13.14 4.20
CA ALA A 70 -1.05 -14.14 3.71
C ALA A 70 -0.33 -15.31 3.02
N LYS A 71 0.71 -15.03 2.26
CA LYS A 71 1.53 -16.08 1.63
C LYS A 71 2.18 -16.98 2.66
N LEU A 72 2.85 -16.42 3.66
CA LEU A 72 3.49 -17.21 4.72
C LEU A 72 2.48 -18.07 5.49
N PHE A 73 1.32 -17.48 5.81
CA PHE A 73 0.27 -18.20 6.53
C PHE A 73 -0.39 -19.31 5.71
N SER A 74 -0.62 -19.08 4.41
CA SER A 74 -1.19 -20.07 3.50
C SER A 74 -0.23 -21.22 3.20
N ASP A 75 1.08 -20.97 3.17
CA ASP A 75 2.09 -22.03 3.00
C ASP A 75 2.02 -23.06 4.15
N ALA A 76 1.61 -22.62 5.35
CA ALA A 76 1.37 -23.48 6.52
C ALA A 76 -0.08 -24.02 6.60
N ASN A 77 -1.03 -23.43 5.88
CA ASN A 77 -2.46 -23.76 5.91
C ASN A 77 -3.02 -23.87 4.47
N PRO A 78 -2.67 -24.92 3.72
CA PRO A 78 -2.95 -25.01 2.28
C PRO A 78 -4.45 -25.13 1.92
N ASP A 79 -5.32 -25.47 2.88
CA ASP A 79 -6.75 -25.56 2.68
C ASP A 79 -7.49 -24.23 2.96
N LEU A 80 -6.74 -23.15 3.30
CA LEU A 80 -7.26 -21.82 3.52
C LEU A 80 -6.98 -20.92 2.31
N ALA A 81 -8.04 -20.32 1.76
CA ALA A 81 -7.92 -19.34 0.68
C ALA A 81 -7.90 -17.92 1.24
N ILE A 82 -6.83 -17.16 1.03
CA ILE A 82 -6.75 -15.75 1.41
C ILE A 82 -6.68 -14.92 0.12
N GLN A 83 -7.67 -14.07 -0.09
CA GLN A 83 -7.71 -13.13 -1.20
C GLN A 83 -7.40 -11.73 -0.68
N VAL A 84 -6.45 -11.05 -1.33
CA VAL A 84 -6.08 -9.66 -1.01
C VAL A 84 -6.22 -8.84 -2.28
N GLU A 85 -6.80 -7.65 -2.16
CA GLU A 85 -6.90 -6.67 -3.24
C GLU A 85 -6.73 -5.24 -2.72
N GLY A 86 -6.18 -4.35 -3.57
CA GLY A 86 -5.82 -2.99 -3.22
C GLY A 86 -6.51 -1.90 -4.04
N PRO A 87 -7.87 -1.80 -4.05
CA PRO A 87 -8.57 -0.76 -4.81
C PRO A 87 -8.46 0.65 -4.23
N GLY A 88 -7.83 0.79 -3.07
CA GLY A 88 -7.70 2.04 -2.31
C GLY A 88 -8.44 1.99 -0.96
N THR A 89 -7.97 2.81 0.00
CA THR A 89 -8.50 2.84 1.37
C THR A 89 -10.00 3.15 1.43
N GLY A 90 -10.47 4.11 0.63
CA GLY A 90 -11.88 4.51 0.61
C GLY A 90 -12.80 3.39 0.12
N ASP A 91 -12.44 2.73 -0.99
CA ASP A 91 -13.19 1.60 -1.54
C ASP A 91 -13.14 0.39 -0.59
N GLY A 92 -12.00 0.18 0.09
CA GLY A 92 -11.88 -0.82 1.12
C GLY A 92 -12.87 -0.61 2.27
N PHE A 93 -12.95 0.59 2.83
CA PHE A 93 -13.92 0.91 3.87
C PHE A 93 -15.38 0.81 3.38
N ALA A 94 -15.66 1.19 2.14
CA ALA A 94 -17.00 1.04 1.58
C ALA A 94 -17.46 -0.44 1.58
N LYS A 95 -16.62 -1.37 1.10
CA LYS A 95 -16.89 -2.82 1.14
C LYS A 95 -16.93 -3.37 2.56
N PHE A 96 -16.00 -2.94 3.40
CA PHE A 96 -15.90 -3.39 4.78
C PHE A 96 -17.13 -3.00 5.60
N CYS A 97 -17.54 -1.74 5.54
CA CYS A 97 -18.73 -1.25 6.23
C CYS A 97 -20.05 -1.80 5.63
N ALA A 98 -20.01 -2.34 4.40
CA ALA A 98 -21.12 -3.13 3.84
C ALA A 98 -21.11 -4.59 4.33
N GLY A 99 -20.09 -5.04 5.08
CA GLY A 99 -19.95 -6.41 5.58
C GLY A 99 -19.46 -7.41 4.51
N GLU A 100 -18.91 -6.92 3.40
CA GLU A 100 -18.48 -7.75 2.26
C GLU A 100 -17.09 -8.35 2.47
N THR A 101 -16.23 -7.73 3.29
CA THR A 101 -14.85 -8.18 3.56
C THR A 101 -14.65 -8.54 5.03
N ASP A 102 -13.68 -9.40 5.30
CA ASP A 102 -13.28 -9.79 6.66
C ASP A 102 -12.31 -8.78 7.28
N ILE A 103 -11.44 -8.21 6.43
CA ILE A 103 -10.45 -7.21 6.79
C ILE A 103 -10.50 -6.06 5.78
N SER A 104 -10.30 -4.82 6.26
CA SER A 104 -9.97 -3.67 5.41
C SER A 104 -8.54 -3.21 5.67
N ASN A 105 -7.74 -3.15 4.61
CA ASN A 105 -6.44 -2.49 4.62
C ASN A 105 -6.62 -0.97 4.53
N ALA A 106 -5.88 -0.19 5.31
CA ALA A 106 -6.02 1.26 5.30
C ALA A 106 -4.69 1.99 5.50
N SER A 107 -4.43 3.01 4.71
CA SER A 107 -3.25 3.88 4.81
C SER A 107 -3.50 5.16 5.60
N ARG A 108 -4.61 5.22 6.29
CA ARG A 108 -5.04 6.26 7.24
C ARG A 108 -6.03 5.67 8.23
N ALA A 109 -6.27 6.38 9.32
CA ALA A 109 -7.38 6.05 10.20
C ALA A 109 -8.73 6.20 9.48
N ILE A 110 -9.71 5.41 9.92
CA ILE A 110 -11.10 5.50 9.44
C ILE A 110 -11.65 6.90 9.72
N LYS A 111 -12.38 7.48 8.76
CA LYS A 111 -13.03 8.78 8.94
C LYS A 111 -14.33 8.61 9.73
N ASP A 112 -14.78 9.69 10.39
CA ASP A 112 -16.03 9.70 11.18
C ASP A 112 -17.25 9.26 10.35
N GLU A 113 -17.34 9.66 9.08
CA GLU A 113 -18.40 9.28 8.16
C GLU A 113 -18.38 7.82 7.75
N GLU A 114 -17.17 7.24 7.57
CA GLU A 114 -16.98 5.82 7.30
C GLU A 114 -17.32 4.98 8.55
N ALA A 115 -16.86 5.42 9.72
CA ALA A 115 -17.19 4.78 10.99
C ALA A 115 -18.70 4.81 11.29
N ALA A 116 -19.37 5.93 10.97
CA ALA A 116 -20.83 6.03 11.07
C ALA A 116 -21.53 5.04 10.13
N THR A 117 -21.06 4.89 8.89
CA THR A 117 -21.59 3.91 7.92
C THR A 117 -21.42 2.48 8.42
N CYS A 118 -20.25 2.13 8.98
CA CYS A 118 -20.03 0.84 9.61
C CYS A 118 -21.05 0.59 10.75
N ALA A 119 -21.23 1.58 11.63
CA ALA A 119 -22.15 1.47 12.76
C ALA A 119 -23.61 1.32 12.31
N GLU A 120 -24.06 2.06 11.29
CA GLU A 120 -25.41 1.93 10.71
C GLU A 120 -25.68 0.54 10.14
N ASN A 121 -24.67 -0.10 9.57
CA ASN A 121 -24.74 -1.46 9.05
C ASN A 121 -24.46 -2.55 10.10
N GLY A 122 -24.21 -2.16 11.36
CA GLY A 122 -23.92 -3.10 12.45
C GLY A 122 -22.57 -3.79 12.33
N VAL A 123 -21.60 -3.19 11.61
CA VAL A 123 -20.24 -3.69 11.49
C VAL A 123 -19.39 -3.13 12.63
N GLU A 124 -19.03 -3.99 13.57
CA GLU A 124 -18.05 -3.69 14.62
C GLU A 124 -16.67 -4.17 14.18
N TYR A 125 -15.62 -3.43 14.58
CA TYR A 125 -14.27 -3.74 14.15
C TYR A 125 -13.21 -3.54 15.25
N VAL A 126 -12.02 -4.07 14.99
CA VAL A 126 -10.78 -3.76 15.72
C VAL A 126 -9.85 -3.04 14.76
N GLU A 127 -9.36 -1.87 15.17
CA GLU A 127 -8.32 -1.13 14.45
C GLU A 127 -6.94 -1.58 14.94
N LEU A 128 -6.08 -1.96 14.02
CA LEU A 128 -4.75 -2.49 14.30
C LEU A 128 -3.72 -1.76 13.41
N LYS A 129 -2.84 -0.99 14.04
CA LYS A 129 -1.68 -0.41 13.34
C LYS A 129 -0.70 -1.54 13.04
N VAL A 130 -0.15 -1.59 11.82
CA VAL A 130 0.73 -2.69 11.40
C VAL A 130 2.11 -2.23 10.92
N ALA A 131 2.23 -1.01 10.39
CA ALA A 131 3.48 -0.44 9.89
C ALA A 131 3.39 1.08 9.82
N ILE A 132 4.49 1.72 9.42
CA ILE A 132 4.52 3.13 9.05
C ILE A 132 5.08 3.24 7.63
N ASP A 133 4.34 3.94 6.77
CA ASP A 133 4.79 4.37 5.45
C ASP A 133 5.51 5.70 5.62
N GLY A 134 6.80 5.73 5.30
CA GLY A 134 7.63 6.93 5.28
C GLY A 134 8.17 7.16 3.87
N LEU A 135 7.96 8.38 3.38
CA LEU A 135 8.48 8.81 2.09
C LEU A 135 9.60 9.81 2.28
N SER A 136 10.69 9.64 1.58
CA SER A 136 11.75 10.64 1.54
C SER A 136 11.69 11.44 0.26
N VAL A 137 11.72 12.78 0.40
CA VAL A 137 12.08 13.67 -0.69
C VAL A 137 13.59 13.62 -0.83
N ILE A 138 14.09 13.40 -2.04
CA ILE A 138 15.51 13.13 -2.30
C ILE A 138 16.08 14.03 -3.39
N THR A 139 17.36 14.27 -3.28
CA THR A 139 18.18 14.93 -4.29
C THR A 139 19.50 14.16 -4.45
N SER A 140 20.35 14.54 -5.42
CA SER A 140 21.67 13.94 -5.54
C SER A 140 22.52 14.21 -4.28
N ALA A 141 23.34 13.24 -3.86
CA ALA A 141 24.30 13.41 -2.77
C ALA A 141 25.29 14.57 -3.01
N LYS A 142 25.44 15.03 -4.27
CA LYS A 142 26.28 16.16 -4.64
C LYS A 142 25.58 17.52 -4.48
N ASN A 143 24.27 17.54 -4.25
CA ASN A 143 23.55 18.79 -4.05
C ASN A 143 23.89 19.39 -2.68
N THR A 144 24.56 20.50 -2.67
CA THR A 144 24.91 21.26 -1.47
C THR A 144 24.08 22.54 -1.29
N ALA A 145 23.17 22.82 -2.23
CA ALA A 145 22.39 24.06 -2.21
C ALA A 145 21.09 23.93 -1.43
N ILE A 146 20.53 22.72 -1.34
CA ILE A 146 19.24 22.47 -0.71
C ILE A 146 19.42 21.42 0.40
N GLU A 147 18.98 21.73 1.62
CA GLU A 147 19.00 20.83 2.78
C GLU A 147 17.59 20.54 3.30
N CYS A 148 16.67 21.49 3.10
CA CYS A 148 15.29 21.36 3.55
C CYS A 148 14.34 21.86 2.48
N VAL A 149 13.16 21.26 2.39
CA VAL A 149 12.04 21.72 1.58
C VAL A 149 10.76 21.73 2.44
N SER A 150 9.90 22.69 2.23
CA SER A 150 8.59 22.72 2.87
C SER A 150 7.52 22.06 1.97
N PHE A 151 6.34 21.78 2.51
CA PHE A 151 5.19 21.38 1.69
C PHE A 151 4.82 22.49 0.68
N ALA A 152 5.04 23.75 1.04
CA ALA A 152 4.88 24.86 0.11
C ALA A 152 5.93 24.84 -1.02
N ASP A 153 7.20 24.52 -0.73
CA ASP A 153 8.23 24.32 -1.76
C ASP A 153 7.86 23.15 -2.68
N LEU A 154 7.42 22.02 -2.10
CA LEU A 154 7.04 20.83 -2.87
C LEU A 154 5.84 21.12 -3.79
N TRP A 155 4.90 21.95 -3.36
CA TRP A 155 3.78 22.39 -4.19
C TRP A 155 4.24 23.21 -5.41
N VAL A 156 5.11 24.21 -5.22
CA VAL A 156 5.55 25.06 -6.34
C VAL A 156 6.57 24.37 -7.25
N LEU A 157 7.25 23.33 -6.79
CA LEU A 157 8.24 22.59 -7.58
C LEU A 157 7.63 21.37 -8.28
N LEU A 158 6.65 20.71 -7.67
CA LEU A 158 6.13 19.41 -8.06
C LEU A 158 4.61 19.37 -8.31
N GLY A 159 3.84 20.37 -7.88
CA GLY A 159 2.39 20.43 -8.06
C GLY A 159 1.97 20.64 -9.53
N PRO A 160 0.65 20.67 -9.81
CA PRO A 160 0.12 20.68 -11.18
C PRO A 160 0.60 21.85 -12.04
N ASP A 161 0.75 23.03 -11.46
CA ASP A 161 1.20 24.23 -12.15
C ASP A 161 2.73 24.33 -12.31
N ALA A 162 3.49 23.32 -11.87
CA ALA A 162 4.94 23.29 -11.98
C ALA A 162 5.42 22.81 -13.36
N THR A 163 4.53 22.43 -14.26
CA THR A 163 4.85 21.96 -15.61
C THR A 163 5.74 22.98 -16.37
N GLY A 164 6.83 22.50 -16.95
CA GLY A 164 7.77 23.34 -17.71
C GLY A 164 8.84 24.04 -16.88
N ARG A 165 8.81 23.98 -15.55
CA ARG A 165 9.89 24.48 -14.68
C ARG A 165 11.07 23.52 -14.75
N ASN A 166 12.10 23.90 -15.50
CA ASN A 166 13.32 23.09 -15.72
C ASN A 166 14.54 23.64 -14.98
N ASN A 167 14.34 24.73 -14.23
CA ASN A 167 15.31 25.33 -13.33
C ASN A 167 14.63 25.57 -11.97
N TRP A 168 15.35 25.39 -10.87
CA TRP A 168 14.80 25.63 -9.53
C TRP A 168 14.26 27.06 -9.40
N SER A 169 14.99 28.07 -9.91
CA SER A 169 14.57 29.47 -9.85
C SER A 169 13.32 29.78 -10.70
N ASP A 170 12.89 28.91 -11.59
CA ASP A 170 11.61 29.08 -12.31
C ASP A 170 10.41 29.06 -11.34
N ALA A 171 10.58 28.57 -10.10
CA ALA A 171 9.55 28.53 -9.09
C ALA A 171 9.48 29.80 -8.21
N ASP A 172 10.39 30.74 -8.31
CA ASP A 172 10.48 31.91 -7.41
C ASP A 172 9.23 32.79 -7.44
N GLU A 173 8.66 33.04 -8.61
CA GLU A 173 7.44 33.84 -8.76
C GLU A 173 6.24 33.13 -8.11
N ALA A 174 6.08 31.83 -8.38
CA ALA A 174 5.00 31.03 -7.78
C ALA A 174 5.16 30.89 -6.25
N ALA A 175 6.39 30.82 -5.76
CA ALA A 175 6.67 30.81 -4.32
C ALA A 175 6.24 32.10 -3.64
N ALA A 176 6.50 33.26 -4.28
CA ALA A 176 6.05 34.53 -3.75
C ALA A 176 4.52 34.66 -3.72
N GLU A 177 3.84 34.17 -4.76
CA GLU A 177 2.37 34.14 -4.83
C GLU A 177 1.77 33.21 -3.76
N LEU A 178 2.31 31.99 -3.62
CA LEU A 178 1.87 31.02 -2.64
C LEU A 178 2.08 31.53 -1.21
N SER A 179 3.22 32.14 -0.91
CA SER A 179 3.49 32.75 0.41
C SER A 179 2.46 33.81 0.77
N ALA A 180 1.99 34.58 -0.19
CA ALA A 180 0.94 35.55 0.03
C ALA A 180 -0.44 34.92 0.31
N ALA A 181 -0.70 33.72 -0.22
CA ALA A 181 -1.97 33.02 -0.10
C ALA A 181 -2.07 32.21 1.20
N VAL A 182 -1.02 31.47 1.58
CA VAL A 182 -1.06 30.50 2.70
C VAL A 182 -0.15 30.85 3.87
N GLY A 183 0.68 31.88 3.75
CA GLY A 183 1.63 32.25 4.80
C GLY A 183 2.66 31.13 5.05
N THR A 184 2.75 30.67 6.30
CA THR A 184 3.66 29.59 6.72
C THR A 184 2.94 28.31 7.13
N ASP A 185 1.65 28.18 6.82
CA ASP A 185 0.83 27.03 7.25
C ASP A 185 1.33 25.68 6.68
N PHE A 186 2.10 25.74 5.59
CA PHE A 186 2.72 24.58 4.93
C PHE A 186 4.25 24.63 4.95
N GLY A 187 4.82 25.28 5.96
CA GLY A 187 6.25 25.48 6.13
C GLY A 187 6.77 26.74 5.47
N THR A 188 8.03 27.05 5.76
CA THR A 188 8.70 28.22 5.22
C THR A 188 9.18 27.95 3.81
N LEU A 189 8.77 28.76 2.85
CA LEU A 189 9.32 28.73 1.48
C LEU A 189 10.80 29.12 1.47
N HIS A 190 11.61 28.33 0.78
CA HIS A 190 13.06 28.51 0.71
C HIS A 190 13.51 29.34 -0.51
N ALA A 191 12.57 30.01 -1.19
CA ALA A 191 12.91 30.98 -2.25
C ALA A 191 13.71 32.18 -1.71
N PRO A 192 14.65 32.79 -2.49
CA PRO A 192 14.91 32.45 -3.87
C PRO A 192 15.66 31.11 -4.02
N TYR A 193 15.19 30.30 -4.96
CA TYR A 193 15.83 29.02 -5.24
C TYR A 193 17.14 29.20 -6.02
N PRO A 194 18.03 28.20 -6.02
CA PRO A 194 19.29 28.29 -6.79
C PRO A 194 19.00 28.35 -8.30
N ASP A 195 19.80 29.14 -9.03
CA ASP A 195 19.83 29.10 -10.49
C ASP A 195 20.56 27.81 -10.94
N ALA A 196 19.83 26.72 -10.98
CA ALA A 196 20.35 25.38 -11.25
C ALA A 196 19.29 24.52 -11.96
N PRO A 197 19.69 23.59 -12.83
CA PRO A 197 18.75 22.69 -13.50
C PRO A 197 17.86 21.91 -12.50
N LEU A 198 16.55 21.81 -12.78
CA LEU A 198 15.60 20.97 -12.06
C LEU A 198 15.20 19.79 -12.95
N THR A 199 15.66 18.61 -12.59
CA THR A 199 15.24 17.34 -13.19
C THR A 199 14.49 16.54 -12.13
N VAL A 200 13.30 16.07 -12.45
CA VAL A 200 12.46 15.32 -11.51
C VAL A 200 12.35 13.86 -11.95
N THR A 201 12.63 12.94 -11.03
CA THR A 201 12.43 11.49 -11.21
C THR A 201 11.74 10.94 -9.96
N ALA A 202 10.62 10.26 -10.13
CA ALA A 202 9.76 9.85 -9.01
C ALA A 202 8.84 8.67 -9.39
N PRO A 203 8.10 8.07 -8.45
CA PRO A 203 7.10 7.06 -8.75
C PRO A 203 6.00 7.55 -9.68
N GLY A 204 5.42 6.65 -10.47
CA GLY A 204 4.23 6.91 -11.29
C GLY A 204 2.93 6.55 -10.58
N GLU A 205 1.79 6.80 -11.24
CA GLU A 205 0.43 6.58 -10.72
C GLU A 205 0.13 5.13 -10.32
N GLU A 206 0.93 4.17 -10.77
CA GLU A 206 0.84 2.75 -10.41
C GLU A 206 1.39 2.43 -9.01
N SER A 207 2.02 3.40 -8.34
CA SER A 207 2.76 3.22 -7.09
C SER A 207 1.99 3.76 -5.89
N GLY A 208 1.87 2.95 -4.82
CA GLY A 208 1.36 3.43 -3.53
C GLY A 208 2.19 4.57 -2.92
N THR A 209 3.47 4.69 -3.29
CA THR A 209 4.35 5.81 -2.91
C THR A 209 3.94 7.12 -3.61
N PHE A 210 3.47 7.03 -4.86
CA PHE A 210 2.85 8.17 -5.55
C PHE A 210 1.60 8.64 -4.82
N ASP A 211 0.65 7.72 -4.55
CA ASP A 211 -0.58 8.04 -3.83
C ASP A 211 -0.30 8.70 -2.48
N SER A 212 0.71 8.17 -1.75
CA SER A 212 1.11 8.70 -0.45
C SER A 212 1.61 10.14 -0.54
N PHE A 213 2.43 10.46 -1.54
CA PHE A 213 2.94 11.81 -1.74
C PHE A 213 1.81 12.78 -2.07
N VAL A 214 0.90 12.41 -2.96
CA VAL A 214 -0.27 13.21 -3.30
C VAL A 214 -1.12 13.47 -2.05
N GLU A 215 -1.55 12.42 -1.33
CA GLU A 215 -2.43 12.56 -0.16
C GLU A 215 -1.80 13.35 1.00
N ILE A 216 -0.50 13.13 1.27
CA ILE A 216 0.14 13.71 2.45
C ILE A 216 0.60 15.14 2.18
N VAL A 217 1.05 15.44 0.96
CA VAL A 217 1.67 16.73 0.61
C VAL A 217 0.74 17.56 -0.26
N LEU A 218 0.51 17.14 -1.51
CA LEU A 218 -0.13 17.99 -2.52
C LEU A 218 -1.60 18.27 -2.21
N ALA A 219 -2.37 17.26 -1.85
CA ALA A 219 -3.80 17.41 -1.55
C ALA A 219 -4.07 18.35 -0.36
N LYS A 220 -3.15 18.44 0.61
CA LYS A 220 -3.31 19.36 1.74
C LYS A 220 -3.16 20.81 1.31
N VAL A 221 -2.19 21.09 0.44
CA VAL A 221 -1.97 22.44 -0.10
C VAL A 221 -3.10 22.81 -1.05
N ALA A 222 -3.47 21.90 -1.97
CA ALA A 222 -4.60 22.08 -2.90
C ALA A 222 -5.89 22.43 -2.16
N LYS A 223 -6.22 21.68 -1.10
CA LYS A 223 -7.40 21.94 -0.25
C LYS A 223 -7.38 23.32 0.38
N ALA A 224 -6.24 23.79 0.86
CA ALA A 224 -6.14 25.13 1.46
C ALA A 224 -6.24 26.25 0.42
N LEU A 225 -5.83 25.97 -0.81
CA LEU A 225 -5.96 26.89 -1.94
C LEU A 225 -7.33 26.80 -2.63
N GLU A 226 -8.20 25.89 -2.20
CA GLU A 226 -9.49 25.57 -2.84
C GLU A 226 -9.33 25.18 -4.32
N VAL A 227 -8.23 24.48 -4.67
CA VAL A 227 -7.93 23.95 -6.00
C VAL A 227 -8.32 22.48 -6.05
N GLU A 228 -8.98 22.05 -7.15
CA GLU A 228 -9.42 20.65 -7.32
C GLU A 228 -8.27 19.74 -7.78
N ASP A 229 -7.29 20.26 -8.52
CA ASP A 229 -6.16 19.49 -9.05
C ASP A 229 -5.04 19.42 -8.01
N ASP A 230 -4.79 18.24 -7.51
CA ASP A 230 -3.72 17.92 -6.56
C ASP A 230 -2.68 16.95 -7.14
N ALA A 231 -2.75 16.67 -8.46
CA ALA A 231 -1.79 15.79 -9.12
C ALA A 231 -0.39 16.45 -9.20
N PRO A 232 0.68 15.67 -9.18
CA PRO A 232 2.00 16.22 -9.49
C PRO A 232 2.10 16.62 -10.97
N ARG A 233 3.05 17.50 -11.28
CA ARG A 233 3.38 17.88 -12.67
C ARG A 233 3.55 16.65 -13.55
N PRO A 234 3.00 16.61 -14.79
CA PRO A 234 3.04 15.40 -15.64
C PRO A 234 4.37 15.24 -16.41
N ASP A 235 5.26 16.23 -16.39
CA ASP A 235 6.48 16.30 -17.21
C ASP A 235 7.75 15.84 -16.45
N TYR A 236 7.60 14.94 -15.48
CA TYR A 236 8.72 14.29 -14.81
C TYR A 236 8.96 12.87 -15.34
N THR A 237 10.11 12.28 -15.01
CA THR A 237 10.39 10.88 -15.34
C THR A 237 9.75 9.98 -14.29
N ALA A 238 8.65 9.31 -14.65
CA ALA A 238 7.98 8.36 -13.81
C ALA A 238 8.59 6.95 -13.92
N SER A 239 8.70 6.21 -12.82
CA SER A 239 9.16 4.82 -12.81
C SER A 239 8.49 4.01 -11.70
N PRO A 240 8.04 2.77 -11.98
CA PRO A 240 7.58 1.83 -10.96
C PRO A 240 8.74 1.17 -10.19
N ASN A 241 9.98 1.43 -10.57
CA ASN A 241 11.17 0.81 -9.99
C ASN A 241 12.00 1.86 -9.26
N ASP A 242 12.07 1.74 -7.94
CA ASP A 242 12.78 2.66 -7.06
C ASP A 242 14.28 2.78 -7.38
N ASN A 243 14.93 1.69 -7.82
CA ASN A 243 16.33 1.76 -8.25
C ASN A 243 16.52 2.66 -9.48
N VAL A 244 15.56 2.66 -10.41
CA VAL A 244 15.59 3.57 -11.57
C VAL A 244 15.39 5.02 -11.12
N ILE A 245 14.56 5.24 -10.08
CA ILE A 245 14.39 6.57 -9.49
C ILE A 245 15.71 7.04 -8.86
N ILE A 246 16.34 6.21 -8.04
CA ILE A 246 17.64 6.49 -7.42
C ILE A 246 18.70 6.82 -8.48
N GLU A 247 18.80 6.01 -9.55
CA GLU A 247 19.72 6.27 -10.66
C GLU A 247 19.43 7.61 -11.35
N GLY A 248 18.15 7.93 -11.60
CA GLY A 248 17.72 9.19 -12.20
C GLY A 248 18.09 10.41 -11.36
N ILE A 249 17.94 10.29 -10.04
CA ILE A 249 18.33 11.34 -9.07
C ILE A 249 19.86 11.49 -9.02
N ALA A 250 20.61 10.41 -8.98
CA ALA A 250 22.07 10.44 -8.92
C ALA A 250 22.73 10.99 -10.21
N ALA A 251 22.03 10.91 -11.35
CA ALA A 251 22.53 11.34 -12.64
C ALA A 251 22.70 12.87 -12.79
N ASN A 252 21.99 13.68 -12.00
CA ASN A 252 22.00 15.14 -12.06
C ASN A 252 22.23 15.72 -10.67
N ASP A 253 23.20 16.61 -10.53
CA ASP A 253 23.65 17.14 -9.25
C ASP A 253 22.56 17.91 -8.47
N THR A 254 21.55 18.45 -9.15
CA THR A 254 20.45 19.25 -8.58
C THR A 254 19.06 18.66 -8.89
N SER A 255 18.98 17.35 -9.09
CA SER A 255 17.73 16.63 -9.28
C SER A 255 16.85 16.66 -8.03
N LEU A 256 15.54 16.41 -8.21
CA LEU A 256 14.56 16.30 -7.15
C LEU A 256 13.66 15.09 -7.42
N GLY A 257 13.21 14.43 -6.37
CA GLY A 257 12.23 13.37 -6.46
C GLY A 257 11.81 12.86 -5.08
N TRP A 258 11.05 11.81 -5.08
CA TRP A 258 10.67 11.13 -3.83
C TRP A 258 10.63 9.61 -4.03
N VAL A 259 10.81 8.89 -2.95
CA VAL A 259 10.85 7.42 -2.93
C VAL A 259 10.58 6.93 -1.52
N GLY A 260 10.25 5.65 -1.35
CA GLY A 260 10.12 5.04 -0.02
C GLY A 260 11.41 5.18 0.79
N PHE A 261 11.29 5.50 2.08
CA PHE A 261 12.41 5.73 3.00
C PHE A 261 13.43 4.58 2.99
N ALA A 262 12.94 3.33 2.96
CA ALA A 262 13.79 2.15 2.96
C ALA A 262 14.82 2.12 1.83
N PHE A 263 14.45 2.56 0.63
CA PHE A 263 15.35 2.62 -0.52
C PHE A 263 16.42 3.70 -0.39
N VAL A 264 16.12 4.76 0.36
CA VAL A 264 17.11 5.83 0.60
C VAL A 264 18.21 5.35 1.52
N GLU A 265 17.90 4.61 2.59
CA GLU A 265 18.89 4.09 3.53
C GLU A 265 19.97 3.24 2.86
N GLU A 266 19.60 2.50 1.81
CA GLU A 266 20.53 1.64 1.06
C GLU A 266 21.38 2.41 0.04
N ASN A 267 21.07 3.69 -0.25
CA ASN A 267 21.65 4.47 -1.36
C ASN A 267 22.20 5.86 -0.95
N LEU A 268 22.51 6.06 0.33
CA LEU A 268 23.02 7.35 0.86
C LEU A 268 24.34 7.81 0.27
N ASP A 269 25.05 6.93 -0.43
CA ASP A 269 26.28 7.26 -1.15
C ASP A 269 26.04 8.03 -2.47
N VAL A 270 24.83 7.92 -3.05
CA VAL A 270 24.49 8.53 -4.35
C VAL A 270 23.31 9.51 -4.27
N VAL A 271 22.43 9.38 -3.27
CA VAL A 271 21.31 10.31 -3.02
C VAL A 271 21.37 10.86 -1.60
N LYS A 272 20.77 12.03 -1.42
CA LYS A 272 20.63 12.71 -0.13
C LYS A 272 19.15 12.92 0.16
N PRO A 273 18.62 12.43 1.30
CA PRO A 273 17.29 12.81 1.75
C PRO A 273 17.29 14.28 2.17
N LEU A 274 16.23 14.98 1.83
CA LEU A 274 15.98 16.35 2.27
C LEU A 274 15.15 16.33 3.56
N GLN A 275 15.46 17.24 4.46
CA GLN A 275 14.59 17.54 5.58
C GLN A 275 13.28 18.13 5.04
N VAL A 276 12.17 17.93 5.77
CA VAL A 276 10.86 18.45 5.36
C VAL A 276 10.23 19.28 6.47
N ASP A 277 9.69 20.42 6.09
CA ASP A 277 8.97 21.35 6.96
C ASP A 277 7.48 21.41 6.56
N LYS A 278 6.58 21.12 7.49
CA LYS A 278 5.13 21.29 7.33
C LYS A 278 4.57 22.51 8.11
N GLY A 279 5.44 23.38 8.63
CA GLY A 279 5.10 24.52 9.46
C GLY A 279 5.65 24.47 10.88
N GLU A 280 6.37 23.41 11.24
CA GLU A 280 6.95 23.20 12.59
C GLU A 280 8.48 23.16 12.56
N GLY A 281 9.08 23.40 11.41
CA GLY A 281 10.51 23.35 11.14
C GLY A 281 10.94 22.10 10.37
N CYS A 282 12.18 22.11 9.92
CA CYS A 282 12.77 21.04 9.13
C CYS A 282 13.04 19.79 9.95
N VAL A 283 12.50 18.65 9.55
CA VAL A 283 12.70 17.35 10.21
C VAL A 283 13.35 16.38 9.20
N GLU A 284 14.39 15.70 9.62
CA GLU A 284 15.11 14.71 8.83
C GLU A 284 14.31 13.39 8.76
N PRO A 285 14.20 12.72 7.59
CA PRO A 285 13.63 11.39 7.48
C PRO A 285 14.61 10.34 8.04
N THR A 286 14.36 9.91 9.25
CA THR A 286 15.05 8.80 9.89
C THR A 286 14.04 7.76 10.33
N ALA A 287 14.46 6.51 10.55
CA ALA A 287 13.57 5.48 11.07
C ALA A 287 12.89 5.92 12.39
N GLU A 288 13.60 6.67 13.22
CA GLU A 288 13.08 7.19 14.51
C GLU A 288 12.01 8.27 14.29
N THR A 289 12.30 9.30 13.47
CA THR A 289 11.35 10.41 13.22
C THR A 289 10.12 9.97 12.42
N ILE A 290 10.27 8.96 11.56
CA ILE A 290 9.17 8.33 10.83
C ILE A 290 8.32 7.49 11.80
N ALA A 291 8.95 6.65 12.63
CA ALA A 291 8.23 5.80 13.58
C ALA A 291 7.52 6.62 14.67
N SER A 292 8.09 7.74 15.13
CA SER A 292 7.45 8.65 16.09
C SER A 292 6.35 9.51 15.49
N GLY A 293 6.31 9.69 14.16
CA GLY A 293 5.40 10.60 13.46
C GLY A 293 5.85 12.06 13.46
N ASP A 294 7.09 12.34 13.88
CA ASP A 294 7.68 13.69 13.83
C ASP A 294 7.99 14.09 12.38
N TYR A 295 8.44 13.13 11.55
CA TYR A 295 8.69 13.39 10.14
C TYR A 295 7.35 13.57 9.37
N PRO A 296 7.18 14.69 8.65
CA PRO A 296 5.85 15.09 8.14
C PRO A 296 5.30 14.23 7.01
N ILE A 297 6.16 13.55 6.22
CA ILE A 297 5.73 12.67 5.14
C ILE A 297 5.81 11.22 5.61
N ALA A 298 5.07 10.95 6.68
CA ALA A 298 4.90 9.62 7.23
C ALA A 298 3.44 9.42 7.64
N ARG A 299 2.95 8.19 7.50
CA ARG A 299 1.61 7.80 7.91
C ARG A 299 1.56 6.39 8.45
N SER A 300 0.70 6.18 9.43
CA SER A 300 0.44 4.84 9.95
C SER A 300 -0.38 4.02 8.98
N LEU A 301 -0.01 2.75 8.85
CA LEU A 301 -0.72 1.75 8.08
C LEU A 301 -1.50 0.83 9.03
N TYR A 302 -2.72 0.50 8.64
CA TYR A 302 -3.68 -0.21 9.50
C TYR A 302 -4.31 -1.40 8.78
N VAL A 303 -4.76 -2.36 9.58
CA VAL A 303 -5.77 -3.34 9.19
C VAL A 303 -6.96 -3.22 10.15
N TYR A 304 -8.17 -3.20 9.60
CA TYR A 304 -9.44 -3.17 10.33
C TYR A 304 -10.07 -4.55 10.23
N VAL A 305 -10.27 -5.22 11.36
CA VAL A 305 -10.76 -6.60 11.41
C VAL A 305 -12.22 -6.62 11.89
N SER A 306 -13.11 -7.22 11.11
CA SER A 306 -14.53 -7.31 11.44
C SER A 306 -14.76 -8.27 12.60
N LYS A 307 -15.33 -7.77 13.72
CA LYS A 307 -15.72 -8.61 14.86
C LYS A 307 -16.86 -9.57 14.52
N ASN A 308 -17.74 -9.16 13.63
CA ASN A 308 -18.84 -10.02 13.16
C ASN A 308 -18.27 -11.24 12.43
N LYS A 309 -17.30 -11.03 11.55
CA LYS A 309 -16.64 -12.12 10.81
C LYS A 309 -15.76 -13.01 11.69
N LEU A 310 -15.12 -12.47 12.71
CA LEU A 310 -14.37 -13.27 13.72
C LEU A 310 -15.25 -14.31 14.41
N ALA A 311 -16.50 -13.96 14.70
CA ALA A 311 -17.43 -14.89 15.34
C ALA A 311 -17.85 -16.05 14.40
N GLU A 312 -17.75 -15.86 13.09
CA GLU A 312 -18.18 -16.81 12.06
C GLU A 312 -16.99 -17.63 11.48
N ASN A 313 -15.76 -17.08 11.53
CA ASN A 313 -14.60 -17.65 10.86
C ASN A 313 -13.38 -17.78 11.81
N PRO A 314 -13.17 -18.95 12.43
CA PRO A 314 -12.02 -19.17 13.30
C PRO A 314 -10.65 -19.01 12.58
N ALA A 315 -10.62 -19.21 11.26
CA ALA A 315 -9.39 -19.00 10.47
C ALA A 315 -8.99 -17.52 10.41
N LEU A 316 -9.95 -16.60 10.48
CA LEU A 316 -9.68 -15.16 10.53
C LEU A 316 -8.93 -14.77 11.82
N GLU A 317 -9.35 -15.32 12.98
CA GLU A 317 -8.65 -15.09 14.24
C GLU A 317 -7.20 -15.58 14.18
N ALA A 318 -6.99 -16.81 13.71
CA ALA A 318 -5.66 -17.40 13.60
C ALA A 318 -4.77 -16.63 12.60
N PHE A 319 -5.35 -16.12 11.50
CA PHE A 319 -4.62 -15.29 10.54
C PHE A 319 -4.17 -13.97 11.16
N VAL A 320 -5.02 -13.28 11.91
CA VAL A 320 -4.65 -12.01 12.56
C VAL A 320 -3.67 -12.24 13.72
N ASP A 321 -3.80 -13.34 14.48
CA ASP A 321 -2.80 -13.74 15.47
C ASP A 321 -1.42 -13.93 14.83
N PHE A 322 -1.36 -14.62 13.68
CA PHE A 322 -0.12 -14.76 12.91
C PHE A 322 0.38 -13.43 12.37
N TYR A 323 -0.51 -12.61 11.80
CA TYR A 323 -0.16 -11.29 11.26
C TYR A 323 0.56 -10.43 12.31
N LEU A 324 0.09 -10.43 13.56
CA LEU A 324 0.66 -9.66 14.66
C LEU A 324 1.80 -10.38 15.40
N SER A 325 2.16 -11.59 14.99
CA SER A 325 3.32 -12.29 15.53
C SER A 325 4.63 -11.65 15.10
N ASP A 326 5.74 -12.01 15.76
CA ASP A 326 7.06 -11.55 15.34
C ASP A 326 7.42 -12.07 13.94
N GLU A 327 6.97 -13.29 13.58
CA GLU A 327 7.17 -13.90 12.27
C GLU A 327 6.34 -13.17 11.18
N GLY A 328 5.07 -12.90 11.44
CA GLY A 328 4.20 -12.19 10.50
C GLY A 328 4.70 -10.77 10.22
N LEU A 329 5.08 -10.03 11.27
CA LEU A 329 5.58 -8.66 11.13
C LEU A 329 7.02 -8.58 10.59
N ALA A 330 7.78 -9.69 10.61
CA ALA A 330 9.13 -9.73 10.03
C ALA A 330 9.14 -9.56 8.50
N VAL A 331 7.99 -9.60 7.83
CA VAL A 331 7.89 -9.25 6.40
C VAL A 331 8.14 -7.76 6.13
N ILE A 332 8.10 -6.91 7.17
CA ILE A 332 8.25 -5.46 7.06
C ILE A 332 9.69 -5.08 7.38
N GLY A 333 10.32 -4.32 6.52
CA GLY A 333 11.69 -3.84 6.73
C GLY A 333 12.41 -3.54 5.43
N THR A 334 13.73 -3.34 5.52
CA THR A 334 14.61 -3.02 4.40
C THR A 334 15.42 -4.22 3.88
N GLY A 335 15.26 -5.42 4.48
CA GLY A 335 16.01 -6.62 4.10
C GLY A 335 15.52 -7.23 2.79
N GLU A 336 16.36 -8.07 2.20
CA GLU A 336 16.02 -8.80 0.96
C GLU A 336 14.73 -9.61 1.13
N GLY A 337 13.75 -9.38 0.27
CA GLY A 337 12.45 -10.06 0.29
C GLY A 337 11.44 -9.51 1.30
N GLN A 338 11.78 -8.45 2.03
CA GLN A 338 10.85 -7.72 2.89
C GLN A 338 10.09 -6.65 2.10
N VAL A 339 8.95 -6.23 2.66
CA VAL A 339 8.16 -5.10 2.13
C VAL A 339 8.75 -3.81 2.73
N PRO A 340 9.14 -2.82 1.91
CA PRO A 340 9.99 -1.71 2.33
C PRO A 340 9.22 -0.60 3.08
N TYR A 341 8.69 -0.94 4.25
CA TYR A 341 8.07 0.01 5.19
C TYR A 341 8.80 0.01 6.54
N VAL A 342 8.54 1.04 7.34
CA VAL A 342 9.14 1.19 8.66
C VAL A 342 8.34 0.36 9.68
N PRO A 343 9.00 -0.56 10.42
CA PRO A 343 8.34 -1.28 11.51
C PRO A 343 7.83 -0.32 12.58
N MET A 344 6.77 -0.73 13.27
CA MET A 344 6.24 0.02 14.41
C MET A 344 7.26 0.14 15.54
N ALA A 345 7.25 1.27 16.26
CA ALA A 345 7.91 1.38 17.55
C ALA A 345 7.34 0.34 18.54
N SER A 346 8.15 -0.11 19.49
CA SER A 346 7.74 -1.14 20.47
C SER A 346 6.46 -0.79 21.23
N ALA A 347 6.27 0.50 21.55
CA ALA A 347 5.06 0.95 22.24
C ALA A 347 3.80 0.81 21.38
N ASP A 348 3.88 1.10 20.09
CA ASP A 348 2.76 0.94 19.14
C ASP A 348 2.44 -0.54 18.93
N LEU A 349 3.47 -1.38 18.81
CA LEU A 349 3.30 -2.83 18.69
C LEU A 349 2.60 -3.41 19.92
N GLU A 350 3.02 -3.01 21.13
CA GLU A 350 2.37 -3.42 22.38
C GLU A 350 0.90 -2.94 22.42
N ALA A 351 0.63 -1.70 22.01
CA ALA A 351 -0.72 -1.14 21.96
C ALA A 351 -1.61 -1.89 20.96
N THR A 352 -1.10 -2.20 19.78
CA THR A 352 -1.81 -2.98 18.77
C THR A 352 -2.13 -4.39 19.26
N ARG A 353 -1.17 -5.09 19.85
CA ARG A 353 -1.39 -6.43 20.42
C ARG A 353 -2.37 -6.41 21.60
N ALA A 354 -2.33 -5.35 22.42
CA ALA A 354 -3.30 -5.17 23.50
C ALA A 354 -4.72 -4.88 22.97
N ALA A 355 -4.87 -4.06 21.93
CA ALA A 355 -6.14 -3.80 21.26
C ALA A 355 -6.73 -5.10 20.69
N TRP A 356 -5.91 -5.93 20.05
CA TRP A 356 -6.31 -7.24 19.55
C TRP A 356 -6.71 -8.19 20.65
N ALA A 357 -5.99 -8.26 21.74
CA ALA A 357 -6.31 -9.13 22.87
C ALA A 357 -7.61 -8.72 23.61
N ALA A 358 -8.01 -7.45 23.52
CA ALA A 358 -9.20 -6.89 24.17
C ALA A 358 -10.47 -6.93 23.30
N ARG A 359 -10.42 -7.48 22.08
CA ARG A 359 -11.50 -7.51 21.07
C ARG A 359 -12.80 -8.16 21.55
#